data_2efcd9f46b8f22cef6aa4cc028e06611
#
_entry.id   2efcd9f46b8f22cef6aa4cc028e06611
#
_cell.length_a   1.000
_cell.length_b   1.000
_cell.length_c   1.000
_cell.angle_alpha   90.00
_cell.angle_beta   90.00
_cell.angle_gamma   90.00
#
_symmetry.space_group_name_H-M   'P 1'
#
loop_
_entity.id
_entity.type
_entity.pdbx_description
1 polymer ?
#
loop_
_entity_poly.entity_id
_entity_poly.type
_entity_poly.pdbx_seq_one_letter_code
_entity_poly.pdbx_strand_id
1 'polypeptide(L)'
;AKVELGWLRRLLDVVLQRMKELFDIEVNEVDKPLSIDQLKEVFNKFEVVVPTVTDKINSDVISSSNQKLKLIANFGNGVDHIDIDCANKKGIFVTNTPGVLSEDTADVAMALILAVPRRLFEGEKKVREKREELGWLVSQFYAWKKDIW
;
A
#
# COMPACT_ATOMS: atom_id res chain seq x y z
N ALA A 1 -2.01 -30.76 6.33
CA ALA A 1 -3.00 -29.72 6.13
C ALA A 1 -2.25 -28.46 5.68
N LYS A 2 -2.81 -27.70 4.72
CA LYS A 2 -2.26 -26.40 4.34
C LYS A 2 -2.65 -25.38 5.41
N VAL A 3 -1.80 -24.35 5.60
CA VAL A 3 -2.10 -23.23 6.50
C VAL A 3 -3.23 -22.41 5.91
N GLU A 4 -4.23 -22.06 6.71
CA GLU A 4 -5.36 -21.23 6.30
C GLU A 4 -4.95 -19.74 6.36
N LEU A 5 -5.04 -19.06 5.22
CA LEU A 5 -4.57 -17.71 5.05
C LEU A 5 -5.68 -16.80 4.51
N GLY A 6 -5.95 -15.72 5.25
CA GLY A 6 -6.86 -14.65 4.84
C GLY A 6 -6.11 -13.50 4.18
N TRP A 7 -6.42 -13.18 2.93
CA TRP A 7 -5.82 -12.07 2.20
C TRP A 7 -6.83 -10.92 2.07
N LEU A 8 -6.50 -9.76 2.62
CA LEU A 8 -7.43 -8.65 2.75
C LEU A 8 -7.62 -7.81 1.48
N ARG A 9 -6.78 -8.02 0.45
CA ARG A 9 -6.83 -7.27 -0.81
C ARG A 9 -6.56 -8.17 -2.01
N ARG A 10 -7.04 -7.77 -3.19
CA ARG A 10 -6.67 -8.43 -4.44
C ARG A 10 -5.25 -8.04 -4.85
N LEU A 11 -4.43 -9.01 -5.16
CA LEU A 11 -3.09 -8.84 -5.74
C LEU A 11 -3.04 -9.35 -7.18
N LEU A 12 -1.85 -9.23 -7.78
CA LEU A 12 -1.58 -9.77 -9.11
C LEU A 12 -1.89 -11.27 -9.17
N ASP A 13 -2.53 -11.70 -10.24
CA ASP A 13 -2.99 -13.10 -10.42
C ASP A 13 -1.84 -14.11 -10.30
N VAL A 14 -0.63 -13.76 -10.75
CA VAL A 14 0.56 -14.62 -10.62
C VAL A 14 0.90 -14.90 -9.15
N VAL A 15 0.79 -13.89 -8.29
CA VAL A 15 1.02 -14.03 -6.84
C VAL A 15 -0.06 -14.90 -6.22
N LEU A 16 -1.32 -14.65 -6.56
CA LEU A 16 -2.45 -15.43 -6.05
C LEU A 16 -2.38 -16.90 -6.46
N GLN A 17 -1.98 -17.20 -7.70
CA GLN A 17 -1.78 -18.58 -8.14
C GLN A 17 -0.69 -19.27 -7.32
N ARG A 18 0.45 -18.63 -7.12
CA ARG A 18 1.54 -19.19 -6.31
C ARG A 18 1.13 -19.44 -4.86
N MET A 19 0.36 -18.53 -4.30
CA MET A 19 -0.15 -18.66 -2.93
C MET A 19 -1.15 -19.81 -2.80
N LYS A 20 -2.05 -20.01 -3.79
CA LYS A 20 -3.01 -21.15 -3.82
C LYS A 20 -2.32 -22.51 -3.89
N GLU A 21 -1.15 -22.60 -4.50
CA GLU A 21 -0.36 -23.84 -4.51
C GLU A 21 0.14 -24.23 -3.11
N LEU A 22 0.55 -23.22 -2.33
CA LEU A 22 1.25 -23.38 -1.05
C LEU A 22 0.31 -23.39 0.16
N PHE A 23 -0.76 -22.60 0.10
CA PHE A 23 -1.67 -22.34 1.21
C PHE A 23 -3.12 -22.58 0.81
N ASP A 24 -3.98 -22.67 1.81
CA ASP A 24 -5.42 -22.58 1.63
C ASP A 24 -5.84 -21.12 1.82
N ILE A 25 -6.07 -20.41 0.70
CA ILE A 25 -6.26 -18.97 0.71
C ILE A 25 -7.70 -18.57 0.45
N GLU A 26 -8.15 -17.57 1.20
CA GLU A 26 -9.36 -16.81 0.91
C GLU A 26 -8.98 -15.36 0.65
N VAL A 27 -9.43 -14.79 -0.45
CA VAL A 27 -9.06 -13.45 -0.92
C VAL A 27 -10.28 -12.55 -0.90
N ASN A 28 -10.13 -11.32 -0.39
CA ASN A 28 -11.14 -10.29 -0.56
C ASN A 28 -11.12 -9.78 -2.02
N GLU A 29 -12.08 -10.22 -2.81
CA GLU A 29 -12.19 -9.88 -4.23
C GLU A 29 -12.68 -8.44 -4.47
N VAL A 30 -13.31 -7.83 -3.47
CA VAL A 30 -13.93 -6.49 -3.57
C VAL A 30 -12.88 -5.42 -3.32
N ASP A 31 -11.71 -5.47 -3.62
CA ASP A 31 -10.61 -4.48 -3.50
C ASP A 31 -10.93 -3.16 -2.72
N LYS A 32 -11.71 -3.28 -1.64
CA LYS A 32 -12.05 -2.21 -0.70
C LYS A 32 -11.53 -2.56 0.70
N PRO A 33 -11.13 -1.57 1.50
CA PRO A 33 -10.79 -1.81 2.89
C PRO A 33 -11.96 -2.49 3.61
N LEU A 34 -11.66 -3.50 4.42
CA LEU A 34 -12.66 -4.14 5.26
C LEU A 34 -13.07 -3.22 6.41
N SER A 35 -14.32 -3.31 6.83
CA SER A 35 -14.78 -2.67 8.06
C SER A 35 -14.13 -3.32 9.29
N ILE A 36 -14.18 -2.65 10.44
CA ILE A 36 -13.63 -3.19 11.70
C ILE A 36 -14.28 -4.53 12.05
N ASP A 37 -15.58 -4.67 11.85
CA ASP A 37 -16.28 -5.92 12.15
C ASP A 37 -15.87 -7.05 11.22
N GLN A 38 -15.73 -6.78 9.93
CA GLN A 38 -15.20 -7.74 8.96
C GLN A 38 -13.75 -8.14 9.28
N LEU A 39 -12.90 -7.18 9.70
CA LEU A 39 -11.54 -7.48 10.15
C LEU A 39 -11.55 -8.41 11.36
N LYS A 40 -12.42 -8.18 12.34
CA LYS A 40 -12.57 -9.07 13.50
C LYS A 40 -12.97 -10.49 13.11
N GLU A 41 -13.88 -10.64 12.15
CA GLU A 41 -14.26 -11.96 11.61
C GLU A 41 -13.07 -12.67 10.97
N VAL A 42 -12.33 -11.98 10.10
CA VAL A 42 -11.13 -12.53 9.44
C VAL A 42 -10.06 -12.93 10.45
N PHE A 43 -9.81 -12.10 11.47
CA PHE A 43 -8.83 -12.36 12.52
C PHE A 43 -9.18 -13.56 13.42
N ASN A 44 -10.45 -13.96 13.45
CA ASN A 44 -10.91 -15.16 14.15
C ASN A 44 -10.98 -16.40 13.26
N LYS A 45 -10.98 -16.22 11.94
CA LYS A 45 -11.16 -17.33 10.98
C LYS A 45 -9.82 -17.96 10.58
N PHE A 46 -8.77 -17.17 10.38
CA PHE A 46 -7.52 -17.60 9.77
C PHE A 46 -6.35 -17.71 10.77
N GLU A 47 -5.38 -18.56 10.44
CA GLU A 47 -4.11 -18.68 11.17
C GLU A 47 -3.13 -17.56 10.77
N VAL A 48 -3.19 -17.14 9.50
CA VAL A 48 -2.37 -16.07 8.93
C VAL A 48 -3.27 -15.06 8.24
N VAL A 49 -3.04 -13.78 8.47
CA VAL A 49 -3.74 -12.68 7.80
C VAL A 49 -2.71 -11.82 7.07
N VAL A 50 -3.00 -11.49 5.82
CA VAL A 50 -2.13 -10.64 4.97
C VAL A 50 -2.83 -9.32 4.70
N PRO A 51 -2.62 -8.30 5.54
CA PRO A 51 -3.14 -6.95 5.33
C PRO A 51 -2.25 -6.15 4.38
N THR A 52 -2.79 -5.00 3.96
CA THR A 52 -2.04 -3.94 3.29
C THR A 52 -2.05 -2.67 4.14
N VAL A 53 -1.28 -1.66 3.74
CA VAL A 53 -1.15 -0.38 4.47
C VAL A 53 -2.47 0.40 4.63
N THR A 54 -3.52 0.03 3.91
CA THR A 54 -4.83 0.68 3.99
C THR A 54 -5.76 0.09 5.04
N ASP A 55 -5.41 -1.07 5.59
CA ASP A 55 -6.23 -1.79 6.58
C ASP A 55 -5.87 -1.31 7.99
N LYS A 56 -6.84 -0.84 8.76
CA LYS A 56 -6.61 -0.34 10.14
C LYS A 56 -6.71 -1.46 11.14
N ILE A 57 -5.57 -1.98 11.57
CA ILE A 57 -5.45 -3.09 12.53
C ILE A 57 -5.08 -2.53 13.90
N ASN A 58 -6.08 -1.94 14.54
CA ASN A 58 -5.93 -1.36 15.87
C ASN A 58 -6.02 -2.43 17.00
N SER A 59 -5.86 -1.99 18.24
CA SER A 59 -5.96 -2.84 19.42
C SER A 59 -7.29 -3.57 19.52
N ASP A 60 -8.40 -2.98 19.09
CA ASP A 60 -9.73 -3.61 19.17
C ASP A 60 -9.84 -4.82 18.25
N VAL A 61 -9.31 -4.71 17.01
CA VAL A 61 -9.27 -5.82 16.05
C VAL A 61 -8.39 -6.94 16.58
N ILE A 62 -7.17 -6.61 17.03
CA ILE A 62 -6.22 -7.60 17.53
C ILE A 62 -6.73 -8.25 18.82
N SER A 63 -7.29 -7.46 19.73
CA SER A 63 -7.82 -7.99 21.02
C SER A 63 -8.98 -8.95 20.81
N SER A 64 -9.79 -8.76 19.75
CA SER A 64 -10.89 -9.66 19.42
C SER A 64 -10.46 -10.99 18.82
N SER A 65 -9.21 -11.12 18.34
CA SER A 65 -8.71 -12.35 17.74
C SER A 65 -8.61 -13.47 18.78
N ASN A 66 -8.94 -14.68 18.34
CA ASN A 66 -8.78 -15.89 19.13
C ASN A 66 -7.32 -16.41 19.06
N GLN A 67 -7.05 -17.56 19.71
CA GLN A 67 -5.72 -18.19 19.69
C GLN A 67 -5.32 -18.81 18.35
N LYS A 68 -6.20 -18.82 17.35
CA LYS A 68 -5.94 -19.39 16.03
C LYS A 68 -4.98 -18.51 15.23
N LEU A 69 -5.13 -17.19 15.31
CA LEU A 69 -4.25 -16.25 14.62
C LEU A 69 -2.83 -16.30 15.18
N LYS A 70 -1.85 -16.58 14.33
CA LYS A 70 -0.43 -16.70 14.66
C LYS A 70 0.43 -15.61 14.02
N LEU A 71 0.03 -15.14 12.84
CA LEU A 71 0.86 -14.25 12.05
C LEU A 71 0.01 -13.19 11.33
N ILE A 72 0.46 -11.95 11.42
CA ILE A 72 0.06 -10.83 10.56
C ILE A 72 1.21 -10.59 9.59
N ALA A 73 1.10 -11.09 8.36
CA ALA A 73 2.10 -10.94 7.32
C ALA A 73 1.81 -9.68 6.49
N ASN A 74 2.26 -8.52 6.97
CA ASN A 74 1.95 -7.24 6.34
C ASN A 74 2.57 -7.11 4.95
N PHE A 75 1.74 -6.96 3.93
CA PHE A 75 2.17 -6.65 2.57
C PHE A 75 2.38 -5.14 2.43
N GLY A 76 3.52 -4.68 2.94
CA GLY A 76 3.94 -3.28 2.96
C GLY A 76 5.20 -3.07 3.79
N ASN A 77 5.91 -1.98 3.51
CA ASN A 77 7.11 -1.60 4.27
C ASN A 77 6.74 -1.03 5.65
N GLY A 78 5.80 -0.09 5.70
CA GLY A 78 5.35 0.54 6.94
C GLY A 78 4.38 -0.33 7.71
N VAL A 79 4.37 -0.18 9.03
CA VAL A 79 3.52 -0.94 9.98
C VAL A 79 2.71 -0.03 10.91
N ASP A 80 2.65 1.27 10.64
CA ASP A 80 1.98 2.27 11.49
C ASP A 80 0.47 2.04 11.63
N HIS A 81 -0.13 1.26 10.74
CA HIS A 81 -1.54 0.88 10.74
C HIS A 81 -1.82 -0.35 11.61
N ILE A 82 -0.80 -0.97 12.21
CA ILE A 82 -0.89 -2.18 13.04
C ILE A 82 -0.44 -1.85 14.46
N ASP A 83 -1.25 -2.19 15.46
CA ASP A 83 -0.86 -2.10 16.86
C ASP A 83 0.09 -3.26 17.23
N ILE A 84 1.38 -3.03 17.02
CA ILE A 84 2.45 -4.02 17.24
C ILE A 84 2.51 -4.46 18.71
N ASP A 85 2.32 -3.52 19.65
CA ASP A 85 2.40 -3.82 21.08
C ASP A 85 1.26 -4.77 21.50
N CYS A 86 0.06 -4.54 20.98
CA CYS A 86 -1.08 -5.42 21.22
C CYS A 86 -0.86 -6.81 20.60
N ALA A 87 -0.33 -6.88 19.38
CA ALA A 87 -0.01 -8.15 18.73
C ALA A 87 1.03 -8.96 19.53
N ASN A 88 2.11 -8.31 19.97
CA ASN A 88 3.16 -8.93 20.77
C ASN A 88 2.63 -9.48 22.11
N LYS A 89 1.78 -8.72 22.82
CA LYS A 89 1.14 -9.17 24.06
C LYS A 89 0.28 -10.42 23.87
N LYS A 90 -0.30 -10.60 22.71
CA LYS A 90 -1.10 -11.78 22.34
C LYS A 90 -0.26 -12.93 21.75
N GLY A 91 1.04 -12.75 21.58
CA GLY A 91 1.92 -13.74 20.94
C GLY A 91 1.71 -13.90 19.46
N ILE A 92 1.17 -12.86 18.77
CA ILE A 92 0.96 -12.83 17.33
C ILE A 92 2.20 -12.21 16.69
N PHE A 93 2.84 -12.93 15.78
CA PHE A 93 3.96 -12.41 15.03
C PHE A 93 3.50 -11.38 13.99
N VAL A 94 4.30 -10.33 13.78
CA VAL A 94 4.07 -9.33 12.73
C VAL A 94 5.31 -9.26 11.87
N THR A 95 5.14 -9.40 10.55
CA THR A 95 6.20 -9.25 9.56
C THR A 95 5.85 -8.18 8.53
N ASN A 96 6.85 -7.63 7.87
CA ASN A 96 6.69 -6.63 6.81
C ASN A 96 7.66 -6.92 5.66
N THR A 97 7.61 -6.10 4.60
CA THR A 97 8.47 -6.21 3.41
C THR A 97 9.40 -4.98 3.31
N PRO A 98 10.47 -4.90 4.15
CA PRO A 98 11.34 -3.73 4.17
C PRO A 98 12.22 -3.66 2.92
N GLY A 99 12.56 -2.43 2.49
CA GLY A 99 13.58 -2.16 1.48
C GLY A 99 13.19 -2.39 0.01
N VAL A 100 12.01 -2.97 -0.27
CA VAL A 100 11.62 -3.33 -1.65
C VAL A 100 11.04 -2.16 -2.46
N LEU A 101 10.69 -1.04 -1.84
CA LEU A 101 10.03 0.11 -2.49
C LEU A 101 10.84 1.42 -2.38
N SER A 102 12.00 1.40 -1.69
CA SER A 102 12.71 2.63 -1.35
C SER A 102 13.24 3.37 -2.58
N GLU A 103 13.82 2.64 -3.54
CA GLU A 103 14.35 3.23 -4.78
C GLU A 103 13.23 3.79 -5.65
N ASP A 104 12.18 3.03 -5.92
CA ASP A 104 11.04 3.49 -6.72
C ASP A 104 10.37 4.72 -6.09
N THR A 105 10.24 4.75 -4.76
CA THR A 105 9.67 5.89 -4.04
C THR A 105 10.59 7.11 -4.15
N ALA A 106 11.90 6.93 -4.06
CA ALA A 106 12.89 8.00 -4.22
C ALA A 106 12.86 8.56 -5.65
N ASP A 107 12.76 7.71 -6.66
CA ASP A 107 12.66 8.13 -8.06
C ASP A 107 11.41 8.96 -8.31
N VAL A 108 10.25 8.55 -7.79
CA VAL A 108 9.02 9.34 -7.87
C VAL A 108 9.16 10.67 -7.14
N ALA A 109 9.77 10.70 -5.96
CA ALA A 109 10.03 11.94 -5.23
C ALA A 109 10.91 12.90 -6.03
N MET A 110 12.00 12.40 -6.61
CA MET A 110 12.88 13.19 -7.47
C MET A 110 12.17 13.69 -8.74
N ALA A 111 11.36 12.83 -9.36
CA ALA A 111 10.56 13.22 -10.53
C ALA A 111 9.60 14.36 -10.18
N LEU A 112 8.94 14.32 -9.03
CA LEU A 112 8.04 15.39 -8.57
C LEU A 112 8.80 16.68 -8.23
N ILE A 113 9.97 16.58 -7.57
CA ILE A 113 10.84 17.74 -7.28
C ILE A 113 11.24 18.48 -8.57
N LEU A 114 11.46 17.75 -9.64
CA LEU A 114 11.80 18.33 -10.95
C LEU A 114 10.55 18.79 -11.72
N ALA A 115 9.46 18.05 -11.67
CA ALA A 115 8.26 18.29 -12.48
C ALA A 115 7.42 19.46 -11.97
N VAL A 116 7.25 19.59 -10.64
CA VAL A 116 6.37 20.60 -10.02
C VAL A 116 6.83 22.02 -10.32
N PRO A 117 8.08 22.43 -10.03
CA PRO A 117 8.52 23.79 -10.31
C PRO A 117 8.62 24.10 -11.80
N ARG A 118 8.71 23.08 -12.64
CA ARG A 118 8.72 23.22 -14.11
C ARG A 118 7.32 23.16 -14.72
N ARG A 119 6.28 22.96 -13.92
CA ARG A 119 4.89 22.88 -14.37
C ARG A 119 4.69 21.89 -15.53
N LEU A 120 5.38 20.74 -15.48
CA LEU A 120 5.41 19.78 -16.60
C LEU A 120 4.01 19.25 -16.93
N PHE A 121 3.16 19.02 -15.93
CA PHE A 121 1.79 18.53 -16.15
C PHE A 121 0.91 19.54 -16.88
N GLU A 122 1.07 20.83 -16.59
CA GLU A 122 0.35 21.89 -17.31
C GLU A 122 0.86 22.03 -18.75
N GLY A 123 2.17 21.90 -18.95
CA GLY A 123 2.79 21.90 -20.27
C GLY A 123 2.30 20.73 -21.12
N GLU A 124 2.30 19.53 -20.55
CA GLU A 124 1.81 18.30 -21.21
C GLU A 124 0.34 18.45 -21.63
N LYS A 125 -0.51 18.92 -20.71
CA LYS A 125 -1.93 19.15 -20.97
C LYS A 125 -2.13 20.12 -22.15
N LYS A 126 -1.37 21.23 -22.21
CA LYS A 126 -1.44 22.19 -23.32
C LYS A 126 -1.01 21.58 -24.65
N VAL A 127 0.04 20.77 -24.67
CA VAL A 127 0.50 20.07 -25.87
C VAL A 127 -0.58 19.11 -26.37
N ARG A 128 -1.20 18.33 -25.49
CA ARG A 128 -2.29 17.41 -25.87
C ARG A 128 -3.52 18.13 -26.40
N GLU A 129 -3.86 19.28 -25.83
CA GLU A 129 -4.99 20.10 -26.28
C GLU A 129 -4.70 20.86 -27.60
N LYS A 130 -3.56 20.60 -28.27
CA LYS A 130 -3.13 21.24 -29.51
C LYS A 130 -3.18 22.78 -29.48
N ARG A 131 -2.95 23.38 -28.32
CA ARG A 131 -2.86 24.84 -28.21
C ARG A 131 -1.51 25.32 -28.75
N GLU A 132 -1.54 26.05 -29.86
CA GLU A 132 -0.39 26.50 -30.64
C GLU A 132 0.52 27.54 -29.95
N GLU A 133 0.38 27.82 -28.69
CA GLU A 133 1.21 28.80 -27.99
C GLU A 133 2.51 28.18 -27.45
N LEU A 134 3.42 27.80 -28.34
CA LEU A 134 4.79 27.38 -28.00
C LEU A 134 5.56 28.41 -27.16
N GLY A 135 5.26 29.70 -27.31
CA GLY A 135 5.88 30.79 -26.55
C GLY A 135 5.67 30.70 -25.05
N TRP A 136 4.55 30.16 -24.60
CA TRP A 136 4.26 29.96 -23.20
C TRP A 136 5.14 28.87 -22.55
N LEU A 137 5.38 27.77 -23.24
CA LEU A 137 6.26 26.69 -22.77
C LEU A 137 7.67 27.20 -22.50
N VAL A 138 8.22 27.99 -23.41
CA VAL A 138 9.57 28.55 -23.30
C VAL A 138 9.66 29.53 -22.12
N SER A 139 8.66 30.39 -21.92
CA SER A 139 8.66 31.34 -20.81
C SER A 139 8.64 30.67 -19.44
N GLN A 140 7.97 29.53 -19.29
CA GLN A 140 7.90 28.77 -18.04
C GLN A 140 9.21 28.05 -17.68
N PHE A 141 9.99 27.63 -18.69
CA PHE A 141 11.34 27.07 -18.46
C PHE A 141 12.32 28.12 -17.90
N TYR A 142 12.12 29.40 -18.22
CA TYR A 142 12.99 30.49 -17.77
C TYR A 142 12.48 31.23 -16.51
N ALA A 143 11.18 31.21 -16.24
CA ALA A 143 10.60 31.91 -15.07
C ALA A 143 11.10 31.37 -13.72
N TRP A 144 11.49 30.12 -13.66
CA TRP A 144 12.03 29.49 -12.44
C TRP A 144 13.32 30.13 -11.91
N LYS A 145 14.05 30.86 -12.75
CA LYS A 145 15.30 31.50 -12.35
C LYS A 145 15.11 32.77 -11.49
N LYS A 146 13.88 33.32 -11.42
CA LYS A 146 13.65 34.61 -10.77
C LYS A 146 13.06 34.55 -9.36
N ASP A 147 12.32 33.49 -9.01
CA ASP A 147 11.46 33.48 -7.83
C ASP A 147 11.84 32.46 -6.73
N ILE A 148 12.93 31.71 -6.90
CA ILE A 148 13.32 30.63 -5.94
C ILE A 148 14.70 30.86 -5.31
N TRP A 149 15.44 31.96 -5.69
CA TRP A 149 16.73 32.35 -5.03
C TRP A 149 16.68 33.76 -4.50
#